data_9b41deb0fc13f72b0a563addf9af0f7c
#
_entry.id   9b41deb0fc13f72b0a563addf9af0f7c
#
_cell.length_a   1.000
_cell.length_b   1.000
_cell.length_c   1.000
_cell.angle_alpha   90.00
_cell.angle_beta   90.00
_cell.angle_gamma   90.00
#
_symmetry.space_group_name_H-M   'P 1'
#
loop_
_entity.id
_entity.type
_entity.pdbx_description
1 polymer ?
#
loop_
_entity_poly.entity_id
_entity_poly.type
_entity_poly.pdbx_seq_one_letter_code
_entity_poly.pdbx_strand_id
1 'polypeptide(L)'
;KGVFQEDMFDEDQKLPHHYHRTKYESEAMVRRDVEAKTLVYRPGMVVGHSETGVMDKIDGPYYMFNLLKKLRGALPAWFPLAGPEGGKTTIVPVDFVAKAMDHIAHLDDSELPGDTFHLVDPDPMTTGGALNTFARAAHAPQMAMRVDENLTQAVPAAVRSGVMALPTVKKIREQVYGDLGIPPAAMEVRDFKCTFDARDTQRALAGTGIAVPPLDSYAGKLWDYWERNMDPALFRDRSLATAIKDKRVMITGASSGIGLETALRIGEAGGTVILVSRTKEKLEEVARQVEEKGGTAHVHPADLSDLQDLERMAAEVIDEHGGIDVLINNAGRSIRRSVARSYDRFHDYERTMQLNYFGALKLIMAFLPGMRERKSGHIINVSSIGVQTNTPRFSAYVASKSALDAFSRCAAPECVADNVKFTTVYMPLVRTPMIAPTDMYKAFPTMSPEEAGQMLCDAMIDKPKRTASRLGTFGEVLYALSPQTMDIVLNAAYNLFPDSSAAKGKKKEVESGESGGEGDNEMSTEAVAMAYLLKGVHF
;
A
#
# COMPACT_ATOMS: atom_id res chain seq x y z
N LYS A 1 14.16 12.27 -35.07
CA LYS A 1 14.88 10.97 -35.05
C LYS A 1 16.29 11.22 -35.53
N GLY A 2 17.29 10.87 -34.76
CA GLY A 2 18.70 11.03 -35.13
C GLY A 2 19.58 11.39 -33.94
N VAL A 3 20.75 11.89 -34.22
CA VAL A 3 21.69 12.39 -33.24
C VAL A 3 21.59 13.90 -33.20
N PHE A 4 21.37 14.49 -32.03
CA PHE A 4 21.45 15.93 -31.82
C PHE A 4 22.86 16.29 -31.38
N GLN A 5 23.55 17.05 -32.21
CA GLN A 5 24.97 17.41 -32.00
C GLN A 5 25.08 18.68 -31.15
N GLU A 6 26.24 18.93 -30.58
CA GLU A 6 26.49 20.06 -29.68
C GLU A 6 26.37 21.41 -30.38
N ASP A 7 26.75 21.50 -31.66
CA ASP A 7 26.62 22.68 -32.51
C ASP A 7 25.20 22.95 -33.02
N MET A 8 24.28 21.98 -32.90
CA MET A 8 22.89 22.14 -33.34
C MET A 8 22.10 22.98 -32.33
N PHE A 9 21.19 23.84 -32.86
CA PHE A 9 20.29 24.62 -32.00
C PHE A 9 18.86 24.65 -32.53
N ASP A 10 18.63 25.25 -33.72
CA ASP A 10 17.31 25.35 -34.34
C ASP A 10 17.23 24.42 -35.55
N GLU A 11 16.62 23.25 -35.34
CA GLU A 11 16.46 22.19 -36.33
C GLU A 11 14.98 21.95 -36.63
N ASP A 12 14.13 22.99 -36.53
CA ASP A 12 12.65 22.91 -36.69
C ASP A 12 12.02 21.84 -35.76
N GLN A 13 12.60 21.67 -34.57
CA GLN A 13 12.10 20.71 -33.59
C GLN A 13 10.78 21.18 -32.95
N LYS A 14 9.81 20.29 -32.92
CA LYS A 14 8.55 20.56 -32.19
C LYS A 14 8.75 20.42 -30.69
N LEU A 15 8.57 21.51 -29.94
CA LEU A 15 8.69 21.58 -28.49
C LEU A 15 7.29 21.74 -27.84
N PRO A 16 6.49 20.69 -27.76
CA PRO A 16 5.12 20.79 -27.26
C PRO A 16 5.08 21.06 -25.74
N HIS A 17 6.13 20.67 -25.00
CA HIS A 17 6.19 20.85 -23.56
C HIS A 17 6.72 22.24 -23.20
N HIS A 18 6.02 22.96 -22.31
CA HIS A 18 6.37 24.33 -21.91
C HIS A 18 7.81 24.45 -21.37
N TYR A 19 8.27 23.47 -20.57
CA TYR A 19 9.62 23.47 -20.02
C TYR A 19 10.68 23.48 -21.13
N HIS A 20 10.57 22.59 -22.12
CA HIS A 20 11.54 22.52 -23.21
C HIS A 20 11.50 23.76 -24.07
N ARG A 21 10.29 24.31 -24.32
CA ARG A 21 10.14 25.55 -25.08
C ARG A 21 10.80 26.73 -24.38
N THR A 22 10.54 26.92 -23.07
CA THR A 22 11.17 28.04 -22.33
C THR A 22 12.69 27.92 -22.25
N LYS A 23 13.23 26.70 -22.14
CA LYS A 23 14.70 26.49 -22.19
C LYS A 23 15.27 26.85 -23.55
N TYR A 24 14.60 26.43 -24.63
CA TYR A 24 14.98 26.79 -26.00
C TYR A 24 14.92 28.31 -26.23
N GLU A 25 13.81 28.96 -25.84
CA GLU A 25 13.64 30.42 -25.95
C GLU A 25 14.71 31.19 -25.14
N SER A 26 15.04 30.73 -23.95
CA SER A 26 16.10 31.33 -23.12
C SER A 26 17.47 31.24 -23.79
N GLU A 27 17.83 30.08 -24.36
CA GLU A 27 19.09 29.91 -25.09
C GLU A 27 19.10 30.78 -26.36
N ALA A 28 17.98 30.86 -27.09
CA ALA A 28 17.83 31.72 -28.26
C ALA A 28 18.08 33.20 -27.92
N MET A 29 17.53 33.67 -26.81
CA MET A 29 17.73 35.05 -26.33
C MET A 29 19.20 35.31 -25.99
N VAL A 30 19.86 34.40 -25.26
CA VAL A 30 21.28 34.54 -24.91
C VAL A 30 22.13 34.60 -26.17
N ARG A 31 21.94 33.69 -27.13
CA ARG A 31 22.68 33.66 -28.39
C ARG A 31 22.49 34.91 -29.25
N ARG A 32 21.31 35.53 -29.18
CA ARG A 32 21.00 36.74 -29.97
C ARG A 32 21.45 38.03 -29.30
N ASP A 33 21.23 38.14 -27.98
CA ASP A 33 21.24 39.43 -27.28
C ASP A 33 22.52 39.64 -26.44
N VAL A 34 23.37 38.60 -26.27
CA VAL A 34 24.60 38.68 -25.47
C VAL A 34 25.80 38.79 -26.40
N GLU A 35 26.47 39.96 -26.36
CA GLU A 35 27.71 40.23 -27.16
C GLU A 35 28.97 39.56 -26.59
N ALA A 36 28.96 39.25 -25.27
CA ALA A 36 30.07 38.58 -24.61
C ALA A 36 30.19 37.12 -25.06
N LYS A 37 31.39 36.57 -25.03
CA LYS A 37 31.63 35.15 -25.26
C LYS A 37 30.79 34.33 -24.23
N THR A 38 30.00 33.43 -24.74
CA THR A 38 29.08 32.62 -23.93
C THR A 38 29.34 31.15 -24.15
N LEU A 39 29.42 30.40 -23.06
CA LEU A 39 29.45 28.93 -23.07
C LEU A 39 28.09 28.41 -22.67
N VAL A 40 27.53 27.50 -23.47
CA VAL A 40 26.22 26.91 -23.25
C VAL A 40 26.38 25.46 -22.77
N TYR A 41 25.84 25.17 -21.59
CA TYR A 41 25.85 23.82 -21.05
C TYR A 41 24.43 23.23 -21.08
N ARG A 42 24.29 22.04 -21.68
CA ARG A 42 23.02 21.32 -21.79
C ARG A 42 23.14 19.99 -21.05
N PRO A 43 22.89 19.99 -19.73
CA PRO A 43 22.96 18.77 -18.94
C PRO A 43 21.79 17.83 -19.27
N GLY A 44 22.03 16.53 -19.14
CA GLY A 44 21.01 15.51 -19.13
C GLY A 44 20.10 15.64 -17.91
N MET A 45 19.43 14.57 -17.54
CA MET A 45 18.60 14.53 -16.32
C MET A 45 19.53 14.51 -15.10
N VAL A 46 19.67 15.68 -14.46
CA VAL A 46 20.55 15.83 -13.30
C VAL A 46 19.92 15.19 -12.07
N VAL A 47 20.66 14.30 -11.44
CA VAL A 47 20.29 13.63 -10.19
C VAL A 47 21.23 14.05 -9.06
N GLY A 48 20.97 13.55 -7.84
CA GLY A 48 21.78 13.87 -6.66
C GLY A 48 23.25 13.49 -6.80
N HIS A 49 24.01 13.83 -5.79
CA HIS A 49 25.46 13.65 -5.74
C HIS A 49 25.86 12.16 -5.76
N SER A 50 26.78 11.77 -6.63
CA SER A 50 27.14 10.35 -6.84
C SER A 50 27.81 9.68 -5.63
N GLU A 51 28.46 10.45 -4.76
CA GLU A 51 29.14 9.88 -3.57
C GLU A 51 28.26 9.87 -2.32
N THR A 52 27.40 10.89 -2.16
CA THR A 52 26.61 11.10 -0.93
C THR A 52 25.13 10.80 -1.10
N GLY A 53 24.62 10.77 -2.33
CA GLY A 53 23.20 10.66 -2.64
C GLY A 53 22.38 11.93 -2.40
N VAL A 54 22.99 13.01 -1.88
CA VAL A 54 22.30 14.26 -1.52
C VAL A 54 21.57 14.84 -2.73
N MET A 55 20.30 15.16 -2.52
CA MET A 55 19.41 15.81 -3.48
C MET A 55 18.53 16.83 -2.76
N ASP A 56 18.09 17.87 -3.43
CA ASP A 56 17.32 18.99 -2.87
C ASP A 56 15.84 18.98 -3.27
N LYS A 57 15.48 18.21 -4.30
CA LYS A 57 14.08 18.13 -4.78
C LYS A 57 13.75 16.77 -5.37
N ILE A 58 12.43 16.47 -5.44
CA ILE A 58 11.90 15.28 -6.07
C ILE A 58 11.45 15.65 -7.48
N ASP A 59 12.25 15.30 -8.50
CA ASP A 59 11.88 15.40 -9.90
C ASP A 59 12.51 14.25 -10.72
N GLY A 60 12.27 14.21 -12.03
CA GLY A 60 12.84 13.21 -12.91
C GLY A 60 12.57 11.76 -12.45
N PRO A 61 13.62 10.93 -12.29
CA PRO A 61 13.47 9.52 -11.96
C PRO A 61 12.92 9.29 -10.53
N TYR A 62 13.03 10.27 -9.63
CA TYR A 62 12.60 10.13 -8.24
C TYR A 62 11.09 9.96 -8.09
N TYR A 63 10.27 10.39 -9.04
CA TYR A 63 8.83 10.09 -9.04
C TYR A 63 8.53 8.59 -9.03
N MET A 64 9.43 7.77 -9.58
CA MET A 64 9.27 6.31 -9.58
C MET A 64 9.63 5.67 -8.24
N PHE A 65 10.35 6.36 -7.35
CA PHE A 65 10.79 5.80 -6.07
C PHE A 65 9.63 5.43 -5.16
N ASN A 66 8.57 6.22 -5.16
CA ASN A 66 7.33 5.88 -4.43
C ASN A 66 6.68 4.59 -4.95
N LEU A 67 6.69 4.37 -6.27
CA LEU A 67 6.23 3.13 -6.88
C LEU A 67 7.11 1.95 -6.46
N LEU A 68 8.42 2.10 -6.54
CA LEU A 68 9.37 1.05 -6.13
C LEU A 68 9.22 0.69 -4.65
N LYS A 69 9.02 1.68 -3.76
CA LYS A 69 8.73 1.45 -2.34
C LYS A 69 7.45 0.63 -2.14
N LYS A 70 6.37 0.96 -2.86
CA LYS A 70 5.10 0.21 -2.80
C LYS A 70 5.27 -1.23 -3.32
N LEU A 71 5.98 -1.41 -4.44
CA LEU A 71 6.25 -2.74 -5.00
C LEU A 71 7.09 -3.59 -4.04
N ARG A 72 8.13 -3.02 -3.42
CA ARG A 72 8.94 -3.70 -2.39
C ARG A 72 8.09 -4.15 -1.19
N GLY A 73 7.12 -3.33 -0.80
CA GLY A 73 6.21 -3.67 0.31
C GLY A 73 5.17 -4.74 -0.04
N ALA A 74 4.77 -4.84 -1.31
CA ALA A 74 3.70 -5.71 -1.76
C ALA A 74 4.20 -7.07 -2.30
N LEU A 75 5.39 -7.12 -2.89
CA LEU A 75 5.91 -8.28 -3.61
C LEU A 75 7.35 -8.60 -3.18
N PRO A 76 7.76 -9.87 -3.17
CA PRO A 76 9.16 -10.23 -2.94
C PRO A 76 10.06 -9.78 -4.10
N ALA A 77 11.34 -9.49 -3.81
CA ALA A 77 12.29 -8.95 -4.80
C ALA A 77 12.51 -9.86 -6.03
N TRP A 78 12.32 -11.17 -5.88
CA TRP A 78 12.45 -12.16 -6.98
C TRP A 78 11.22 -12.22 -7.90
N PHE A 79 10.11 -11.55 -7.56
CA PHE A 79 8.88 -11.61 -8.36
C PHE A 79 9.10 -10.96 -9.73
N PRO A 80 8.86 -11.68 -10.87
CA PRO A 80 9.12 -11.12 -12.18
C PRO A 80 8.02 -10.13 -12.57
N LEU A 81 8.41 -8.92 -12.94
CA LEU A 81 7.51 -7.92 -13.51
C LEU A 81 7.68 -7.84 -15.02
N ALA A 82 6.65 -7.36 -15.70
CA ALA A 82 6.71 -6.91 -17.08
C ALA A 82 6.55 -5.39 -17.13
N GLY A 83 7.31 -4.73 -18.01
CA GLY A 83 7.23 -3.28 -18.15
C GLY A 83 7.82 -2.78 -19.47
N PRO A 84 7.77 -1.47 -19.73
CA PRO A 84 8.30 -0.89 -20.96
C PRO A 84 9.83 -0.88 -20.97
N GLU A 85 10.43 -1.09 -22.15
CA GLU A 85 11.85 -0.84 -22.37
C GLU A 85 12.13 0.67 -22.41
N GLY A 86 11.31 1.43 -23.09
CA GLY A 86 11.45 2.87 -23.29
C GLY A 86 12.63 3.27 -24.17
N GLY A 87 12.79 4.58 -24.38
CA GLY A 87 13.92 5.17 -25.08
C GLY A 87 15.20 5.22 -24.24
N LYS A 88 16.30 5.69 -24.84
CA LYS A 88 17.52 6.00 -24.12
C LYS A 88 17.33 7.22 -23.21
N THR A 89 17.85 7.15 -21.99
CA THR A 89 17.76 8.22 -20.99
C THR A 89 19.15 8.58 -20.49
N THR A 90 19.45 9.87 -20.46
CA THR A 90 20.74 10.40 -20.00
C THR A 90 20.57 10.88 -18.55
N ILE A 91 21.03 10.10 -17.59
CA ILE A 91 21.02 10.43 -16.16
C ILE A 91 22.46 10.77 -15.76
N VAL A 92 22.66 11.95 -15.19
CA VAL A 92 23.98 12.43 -14.77
C VAL A 92 23.92 12.97 -13.33
N PRO A 93 24.92 12.67 -12.48
CA PRO A 93 24.94 13.20 -11.13
C PRO A 93 25.42 14.66 -11.09
N VAL A 94 24.91 15.42 -10.13
CA VAL A 94 25.18 16.86 -10.00
C VAL A 94 26.68 17.20 -9.84
N ASP A 95 27.43 16.34 -9.18
CA ASP A 95 28.88 16.54 -8.98
C ASP A 95 29.69 16.38 -10.28
N PHE A 96 29.26 15.49 -11.19
CA PHE A 96 29.83 15.44 -12.55
C PHE A 96 29.53 16.74 -13.29
N VAL A 97 28.27 17.20 -13.28
CA VAL A 97 27.85 18.43 -13.96
C VAL A 97 28.66 19.62 -13.45
N ALA A 98 28.78 19.77 -12.13
CA ALA A 98 29.52 20.86 -11.51
C ALA A 98 31.03 20.83 -11.89
N LYS A 99 31.68 19.65 -11.78
CA LYS A 99 33.10 19.48 -12.13
C LYS A 99 33.35 19.73 -13.61
N ALA A 100 32.46 19.24 -14.48
CA ALA A 100 32.60 19.45 -15.93
C ALA A 100 32.44 20.93 -16.31
N MET A 101 31.41 21.60 -15.76
CA MET A 101 31.22 23.03 -15.98
C MET A 101 32.38 23.87 -15.47
N ASP A 102 32.87 23.61 -14.27
CA ASP A 102 34.00 24.31 -13.68
C ASP A 102 35.26 24.17 -14.54
N HIS A 103 35.61 22.95 -14.94
CA HIS A 103 36.77 22.69 -15.78
C HIS A 103 36.66 23.39 -17.15
N ILE A 104 35.56 23.21 -17.87
CA ILE A 104 35.34 23.79 -19.20
C ILE A 104 35.35 25.33 -19.16
N ALA A 105 34.77 25.91 -18.11
CA ALA A 105 34.74 27.38 -17.94
C ALA A 105 36.12 28.00 -17.74
N HIS A 106 37.11 27.21 -17.30
CA HIS A 106 38.48 27.67 -17.06
C HIS A 106 39.48 27.25 -18.15
N LEU A 107 39.04 26.63 -19.24
CA LEU A 107 39.87 26.36 -20.38
C LEU A 107 40.22 27.65 -21.14
N ASP A 108 41.45 27.72 -21.66
CA ASP A 108 41.82 28.80 -22.59
C ASP A 108 41.00 28.70 -23.87
N ASP A 109 40.75 29.83 -24.54
CA ASP A 109 39.96 29.90 -25.76
C ASP A 109 40.45 28.99 -26.88
N SER A 110 41.73 28.73 -26.93
CA SER A 110 42.37 27.83 -27.92
C SER A 110 42.18 26.34 -27.61
N GLU A 111 41.77 26.01 -26.40
CA GLU A 111 41.55 24.63 -25.95
C GLU A 111 40.07 24.23 -26.04
N LEU A 112 39.18 25.21 -26.19
CA LEU A 112 37.76 24.95 -26.32
C LEU A 112 37.42 24.35 -27.70
N PRO A 113 36.86 23.13 -27.76
CA PRO A 113 36.48 22.51 -29.04
C PRO A 113 35.19 23.10 -29.65
N GLY A 114 34.43 23.89 -28.87
CA GLY A 114 33.19 24.55 -29.25
C GLY A 114 32.71 25.51 -28.17
N ASP A 115 31.52 26.07 -28.34
CA ASP A 115 30.84 26.96 -27.37
C ASP A 115 29.65 26.32 -26.66
N THR A 116 29.27 25.13 -27.06
CA THR A 116 28.10 24.40 -26.52
C THR A 116 28.52 22.99 -26.15
N PHE A 117 28.10 22.56 -24.95
CA PHE A 117 28.53 21.30 -24.35
C PHE A 117 27.34 20.51 -23.84
N HIS A 118 27.20 19.26 -24.30
CA HIS A 118 26.19 18.32 -23.79
C HIS A 118 26.76 17.52 -22.61
N LEU A 119 26.39 17.89 -21.39
CA LEU A 119 26.80 17.18 -20.18
C LEU A 119 25.89 15.97 -19.97
N VAL A 120 26.07 14.94 -20.77
CA VAL A 120 25.25 13.74 -20.84
C VAL A 120 26.11 12.49 -20.72
N ASP A 121 25.47 11.37 -20.38
CA ASP A 121 26.10 10.06 -20.43
C ASP A 121 26.34 9.69 -21.93
N PRO A 122 27.59 9.45 -22.34
CA PRO A 122 27.89 9.08 -23.72
C PRO A 122 27.38 7.68 -24.11
N ASP A 123 27.15 6.80 -23.13
CA ASP A 123 26.53 5.48 -23.32
C ASP A 123 25.24 5.33 -22.49
N PRO A 124 24.18 6.06 -22.85
CA PRO A 124 22.98 6.13 -22.07
C PRO A 124 22.21 4.81 -22.09
N MET A 125 21.79 4.36 -20.91
CA MET A 125 20.95 3.19 -20.79
C MET A 125 19.50 3.48 -21.20
N THR A 126 18.72 2.41 -21.42
CA THR A 126 17.26 2.56 -21.65
C THR A 126 16.54 2.95 -20.37
N THR A 127 15.36 3.56 -20.51
CA THR A 127 14.50 3.91 -19.37
C THR A 127 14.19 2.67 -18.51
N GLY A 128 13.87 1.53 -19.16
CA GLY A 128 13.65 0.27 -18.45
C GLY A 128 14.90 -0.26 -17.74
N GLY A 129 16.08 -0.05 -18.33
CA GLY A 129 17.37 -0.37 -17.69
C GLY A 129 17.60 0.47 -16.43
N ALA A 130 17.39 1.78 -16.50
CA ALA A 130 17.52 2.69 -15.37
C ALA A 130 16.52 2.35 -14.24
N LEU A 131 15.27 2.05 -14.58
CA LEU A 131 14.25 1.61 -13.61
C LEU A 131 14.65 0.32 -12.91
N ASN A 132 15.21 -0.66 -13.63
CA ASN A 132 15.70 -1.90 -13.03
C ASN A 132 16.92 -1.65 -12.11
N THR A 133 17.77 -0.70 -12.44
CA THR A 133 18.89 -0.28 -11.59
C THR A 133 18.36 0.31 -10.27
N PHE A 134 17.39 1.22 -10.33
CA PHE A 134 16.76 1.75 -9.11
C PHE A 134 15.94 0.68 -8.37
N ALA A 135 15.27 -0.25 -9.06
CA ALA A 135 14.56 -1.35 -8.41
C ALA A 135 15.51 -2.26 -7.62
N ARG A 136 16.70 -2.56 -8.18
CA ARG A 136 17.77 -3.28 -7.45
C ARG A 136 18.22 -2.53 -6.21
N ALA A 137 18.51 -1.23 -6.35
CA ALA A 137 18.87 -0.35 -5.24
C ALA A 137 17.83 -0.32 -4.12
N ALA A 138 16.55 -0.33 -4.51
CA ALA A 138 15.40 -0.35 -3.61
C ALA A 138 15.09 -1.72 -2.99
N HIS A 139 15.77 -2.80 -3.39
CA HIS A 139 15.39 -4.19 -3.09
C HIS A 139 13.95 -4.53 -3.53
N ALA A 140 13.49 -3.92 -4.61
CA ALA A 140 12.17 -4.11 -5.20
C ALA A 140 12.21 -5.13 -6.36
N PRO A 141 11.05 -5.71 -6.74
CA PRO A 141 10.96 -6.57 -7.92
C PRO A 141 11.41 -5.85 -9.19
N GLN A 142 12.10 -6.58 -10.07
CA GLN A 142 12.63 -6.05 -11.33
C GLN A 142 11.76 -6.49 -12.51
N MET A 143 11.79 -5.72 -13.60
CA MET A 143 11.19 -6.11 -14.86
C MET A 143 12.04 -7.20 -15.53
N ALA A 144 11.58 -8.45 -15.43
CA ALA A 144 12.19 -9.59 -16.10
C ALA A 144 11.88 -9.60 -17.60
N MET A 145 10.71 -9.06 -17.98
CA MET A 145 10.30 -8.87 -19.36
C MET A 145 10.15 -7.39 -19.66
N ARG A 146 10.94 -6.87 -20.59
CA ARG A 146 10.87 -5.50 -21.06
C ARG A 146 10.33 -5.47 -22.48
N VAL A 147 9.20 -4.81 -22.67
CA VAL A 147 8.45 -4.79 -23.93
C VAL A 147 8.81 -3.53 -24.70
N ASP A 148 9.28 -3.68 -25.93
CA ASP A 148 9.54 -2.56 -26.83
C ASP A 148 8.20 -1.87 -27.19
N GLU A 149 8.20 -0.53 -27.16
CA GLU A 149 7.03 0.27 -27.54
C GLU A 149 6.55 0.02 -28.99
N ASN A 150 7.41 -0.49 -29.86
CA ASN A 150 7.04 -0.84 -31.23
C ASN A 150 5.94 -1.91 -31.27
N LEU A 151 5.82 -2.79 -30.28
CA LEU A 151 4.69 -3.72 -30.16
C LEU A 151 3.36 -3.02 -29.89
N THR A 152 3.36 -1.86 -29.23
CA THR A 152 2.13 -1.07 -28.99
C THR A 152 1.71 -0.25 -30.21
N GLN A 153 2.60 -0.10 -31.21
CA GLN A 153 2.31 0.59 -32.47
C GLN A 153 1.41 -0.25 -33.41
N ALA A 154 1.22 -1.52 -33.12
CA ALA A 154 0.24 -2.38 -33.83
C ALA A 154 -1.22 -1.87 -33.64
N VAL A 155 -1.49 -1.07 -32.60
CA VAL A 155 -2.79 -0.43 -32.38
C VAL A 155 -2.81 0.93 -33.11
N PRO A 156 -3.75 1.17 -34.05
CA PRO A 156 -3.84 2.43 -34.77
C PRO A 156 -3.86 3.63 -33.83
N ALA A 157 -3.09 4.67 -34.16
CA ALA A 157 -2.96 5.87 -33.32
C ALA A 157 -4.31 6.54 -32.98
N ALA A 158 -5.28 6.49 -33.90
CA ALA A 158 -6.63 7.00 -33.67
C ALA A 158 -7.39 6.21 -32.60
N VAL A 159 -7.24 4.88 -32.54
CA VAL A 159 -7.87 4.04 -31.51
C VAL A 159 -7.22 4.31 -30.16
N ARG A 160 -5.89 4.37 -30.13
CA ARG A 160 -5.13 4.66 -28.91
C ARG A 160 -5.46 6.04 -28.34
N SER A 161 -5.50 7.09 -29.18
CA SER A 161 -5.87 8.44 -28.75
C SER A 161 -7.33 8.52 -28.31
N GLY A 162 -8.23 7.83 -28.99
CA GLY A 162 -9.66 7.75 -28.62
C GLY A 162 -9.87 7.10 -27.26
N VAL A 163 -9.20 5.97 -26.99
CA VAL A 163 -9.26 5.30 -25.68
C VAL A 163 -8.68 6.17 -24.57
N MET A 164 -7.54 6.83 -24.82
CA MET A 164 -6.90 7.73 -23.85
C MET A 164 -7.70 9.01 -23.58
N ALA A 165 -8.55 9.43 -24.51
CA ALA A 165 -9.44 10.58 -24.34
C ALA A 165 -10.72 10.27 -23.55
N LEU A 166 -11.03 8.98 -23.31
CA LEU A 166 -12.21 8.59 -22.52
C LEU A 166 -12.13 9.19 -21.10
N PRO A 167 -13.19 9.85 -20.59
CA PRO A 167 -13.19 10.47 -19.27
C PRO A 167 -12.83 9.49 -18.15
N THR A 168 -13.28 8.25 -18.27
CA THR A 168 -12.97 7.16 -17.30
C THR A 168 -11.49 6.82 -17.31
N VAL A 169 -10.86 6.69 -18.48
CA VAL A 169 -9.42 6.39 -18.61
C VAL A 169 -8.59 7.54 -18.07
N LYS A 170 -9.00 8.78 -18.34
CA LYS A 170 -8.36 9.98 -17.79
C LYS A 170 -8.42 9.99 -16.25
N LYS A 171 -9.60 9.74 -15.67
CA LYS A 171 -9.77 9.65 -14.19
C LYS A 171 -8.95 8.52 -13.57
N ILE A 172 -8.94 7.34 -14.19
CA ILE A 172 -8.12 6.20 -13.71
C ILE A 172 -6.64 6.60 -13.71
N ARG A 173 -6.16 7.21 -14.79
CA ARG A 173 -4.78 7.69 -14.91
C ARG A 173 -4.43 8.72 -13.84
N GLU A 174 -5.27 9.73 -13.66
CA GLU A 174 -5.10 10.78 -12.65
C GLU A 174 -5.08 10.19 -11.23
N GLN A 175 -5.96 9.22 -10.94
CA GLN A 175 -5.99 8.53 -9.65
C GLN A 175 -4.72 7.71 -9.42
N VAL A 176 -4.29 6.92 -10.40
CA VAL A 176 -3.07 6.10 -10.29
C VAL A 176 -1.85 6.99 -10.09
N TYR A 177 -1.74 8.10 -10.83
CA TYR A 177 -0.62 9.03 -10.68
C TYR A 177 -0.67 9.77 -9.34
N GLY A 178 -1.87 10.18 -8.89
CA GLY A 178 -2.05 10.75 -7.56
C GLY A 178 -1.64 9.79 -6.44
N ASP A 179 -2.05 8.53 -6.55
CA ASP A 179 -1.68 7.47 -5.58
C ASP A 179 -0.17 7.18 -5.58
N LEU A 180 0.50 7.39 -6.70
CA LEU A 180 1.95 7.23 -6.83
C LEU A 180 2.72 8.51 -6.50
N GLY A 181 2.03 9.65 -6.33
CA GLY A 181 2.67 10.95 -6.12
C GLY A 181 3.37 11.50 -7.37
N ILE A 182 2.95 11.06 -8.58
CA ILE A 182 3.51 11.52 -9.85
C ILE A 182 2.71 12.70 -10.36
N PRO A 183 3.27 13.90 -10.47
CA PRO A 183 2.58 15.04 -11.05
C PRO A 183 2.18 14.76 -12.51
N PRO A 184 1.00 15.19 -12.97
CA PRO A 184 0.58 15.01 -14.37
C PRO A 184 1.60 15.58 -15.38
N ALA A 185 2.23 16.70 -15.07
CA ALA A 185 3.25 17.33 -15.90
C ALA A 185 4.49 16.44 -16.11
N ALA A 186 4.87 15.60 -15.12
CA ALA A 186 6.00 14.69 -15.26
C ALA A 186 5.76 13.58 -16.30
N MET A 187 4.49 13.28 -16.59
CA MET A 187 4.09 12.25 -17.56
C MET A 187 3.96 12.78 -19.00
N GLU A 188 3.98 14.08 -19.18
CA GLU A 188 3.97 14.71 -20.49
C GLU A 188 5.37 14.75 -21.13
N VAL A 189 6.42 14.55 -20.30
CA VAL A 189 7.78 14.39 -20.76
C VAL A 189 7.92 13.02 -21.41
N ARG A 190 7.64 12.95 -22.70
CA ARG A 190 7.80 11.74 -23.50
C ARG A 190 9.28 11.50 -23.80
N ASP A 191 9.61 10.21 -23.97
CA ASP A 191 10.93 9.78 -24.43
C ASP A 191 11.39 10.58 -25.63
N PHE A 192 12.56 11.17 -25.54
CA PHE A 192 13.22 11.77 -26.66
C PHE A 192 13.60 10.68 -27.66
N LYS A 193 13.15 10.85 -28.91
CA LYS A 193 13.50 9.92 -30.01
C LYS A 193 14.84 10.26 -30.67
N CYS A 194 15.67 11.02 -30.00
CA CYS A 194 17.01 11.36 -30.45
C CYS A 194 18.03 10.96 -29.37
N THR A 195 19.25 10.69 -29.80
CA THR A 195 20.42 10.58 -28.95
C THR A 195 21.17 11.89 -28.97
N PHE A 196 21.82 12.24 -27.87
CA PHE A 196 22.62 13.44 -27.76
C PHE A 196 24.10 13.08 -27.95
N ASP A 197 24.77 13.76 -28.88
CA ASP A 197 26.21 13.66 -29.05
C ASP A 197 26.94 14.50 -27.98
N ALA A 198 28.05 14.04 -27.49
CA ALA A 198 28.85 14.71 -26.46
C ALA A 198 30.35 14.72 -26.82
N ARG A 199 30.68 14.76 -28.12
CA ARG A 199 32.08 14.67 -28.59
C ARG A 199 32.93 15.86 -28.16
N ASP A 200 32.39 17.08 -28.21
CA ASP A 200 33.11 18.28 -27.81
C ASP A 200 33.28 18.33 -26.29
N THR A 201 32.24 17.94 -25.53
CA THR A 201 32.36 17.73 -24.08
C THR A 201 33.44 16.69 -23.75
N GLN A 202 33.47 15.54 -24.45
CA GLN A 202 34.48 14.51 -24.23
C GLN A 202 35.89 14.99 -24.55
N ARG A 203 36.07 15.81 -25.61
CA ARG A 203 37.36 16.42 -25.96
C ARG A 203 37.80 17.40 -24.88
N ALA A 204 36.91 18.27 -24.43
CA ALA A 204 37.22 19.25 -23.38
C ALA A 204 37.60 18.59 -22.06
N LEU A 205 37.00 17.44 -21.73
CA LEU A 205 37.29 16.69 -20.50
C LEU A 205 38.40 15.65 -20.63
N ALA A 206 39.03 15.51 -21.82
CA ALA A 206 40.05 14.50 -22.06
C ALA A 206 41.25 14.66 -21.11
N GLY A 207 41.70 13.57 -20.50
CA GLY A 207 42.83 13.57 -19.56
C GLY A 207 42.54 14.08 -18.15
N THR A 208 41.34 14.62 -17.86
CA THR A 208 41.01 15.19 -16.54
C THR A 208 40.53 14.14 -15.52
N GLY A 209 40.10 12.97 -15.98
CA GLY A 209 39.42 11.97 -15.14
C GLY A 209 37.97 12.33 -14.80
N ILE A 210 37.45 13.47 -15.31
CA ILE A 210 36.03 13.85 -15.13
C ILE A 210 35.18 13.05 -16.12
N ALA A 211 34.37 12.12 -15.63
CA ALA A 211 33.48 11.29 -16.43
C ALA A 211 32.18 11.01 -15.69
N VAL A 212 31.13 10.66 -16.43
CA VAL A 212 29.86 10.22 -15.84
C VAL A 212 30.07 8.84 -15.19
N PRO A 213 29.89 8.69 -13.88
CA PRO A 213 30.00 7.38 -13.24
C PRO A 213 28.81 6.50 -13.65
N PRO A 214 28.99 5.17 -13.76
CA PRO A 214 27.89 4.25 -14.04
C PRO A 214 26.77 4.37 -13.00
N LEU A 215 25.50 4.42 -13.43
CA LEU A 215 24.35 4.59 -12.54
C LEU A 215 24.29 3.53 -11.43
N ASP A 216 24.67 2.28 -11.75
CA ASP A 216 24.73 1.18 -10.77
C ASP A 216 25.63 1.48 -9.56
N SER A 217 26.65 2.30 -9.74
CA SER A 217 27.62 2.62 -8.68
C SER A 217 27.06 3.58 -7.61
N TYR A 218 26.03 4.36 -7.94
CA TYR A 218 25.48 5.37 -7.03
C TYR A 218 23.96 5.32 -6.83
N ALA A 219 23.23 4.53 -7.60
CA ALA A 219 21.77 4.39 -7.46
C ALA A 219 21.33 4.01 -6.03
N GLY A 220 22.13 3.16 -5.35
CA GLY A 220 21.89 2.80 -3.94
C GLY A 220 21.99 3.99 -2.99
N LYS A 221 22.96 4.90 -3.23
CA LYS A 221 23.12 6.11 -2.41
C LYS A 221 21.98 7.11 -2.62
N LEU A 222 21.51 7.25 -3.87
CA LEU A 222 20.35 8.08 -4.19
C LEU A 222 19.08 7.53 -3.53
N TRP A 223 18.87 6.21 -3.60
CA TRP A 223 17.74 5.56 -2.95
C TRP A 223 17.76 5.75 -1.43
N ASP A 224 18.90 5.48 -0.79
CA ASP A 224 19.07 5.57 0.66
C ASP A 224 18.84 7.01 1.16
N TYR A 225 19.40 8.01 0.45
CA TYR A 225 19.15 9.40 0.80
C TYR A 225 17.69 9.79 0.66
N TRP A 226 17.03 9.41 -0.45
CA TRP A 226 15.62 9.67 -0.68
C TRP A 226 14.76 9.03 0.41
N GLU A 227 15.00 7.76 0.72
CA GLU A 227 14.20 7.02 1.71
C GLU A 227 14.29 7.62 3.11
N ARG A 228 15.46 8.17 3.47
CA ARG A 228 15.69 8.76 4.80
C ARG A 228 15.30 10.23 4.90
N ASN A 229 15.34 10.99 3.82
CA ASN A 229 15.23 12.45 3.90
C ASN A 229 14.11 13.04 3.02
N MET A 230 13.70 12.38 1.95
CA MET A 230 12.84 12.97 0.93
C MET A 230 11.54 12.20 0.71
N ASP A 231 11.38 11.02 1.32
CA ASP A 231 10.15 10.25 1.21
C ASP A 231 8.96 11.06 1.72
N PRO A 232 7.94 11.34 0.90
CA PRO A 232 6.77 12.11 1.34
C PRO A 232 6.05 11.53 2.56
N ALA A 233 6.22 10.23 2.81
CA ALA A 233 5.66 9.57 3.99
C ALA A 233 6.27 10.07 5.31
N LEU A 234 7.51 10.58 5.29
CA LEU A 234 8.18 11.13 6.48
C LEU A 234 7.55 12.45 6.97
N PHE A 235 6.95 13.20 6.05
CA PHE A 235 6.38 14.53 6.33
C PHE A 235 4.85 14.48 6.50
N ARG A 236 4.26 13.29 6.38
CA ARG A 236 2.82 13.11 6.56
C ARG A 236 2.50 13.05 8.04
N ASP A 237 1.58 13.91 8.49
CA ASP A 237 1.02 13.76 9.83
C ASP A 237 0.27 12.42 9.93
N ARG A 238 0.81 11.53 10.76
CA ARG A 238 0.23 10.21 11.07
C ARG A 238 -0.32 10.18 12.49
N SER A 239 -0.66 11.34 13.04
CA SER A 239 -1.31 11.43 14.33
C SER A 239 -2.75 10.93 14.25
N LEU A 240 -3.09 9.99 15.14
CA LEU A 240 -4.47 9.53 15.28
C LEU A 240 -5.37 10.70 15.70
N ALA A 241 -4.89 11.57 16.59
CA ALA A 241 -5.63 12.76 17.06
C ALA A 241 -6.08 13.65 15.89
N THR A 242 -5.18 13.93 14.94
CA THR A 242 -5.54 14.69 13.72
C THR A 242 -6.50 13.92 12.83
N ALA A 243 -6.30 12.60 12.67
CA ALA A 243 -7.13 11.79 11.80
C ALA A 243 -8.60 11.67 12.25
N ILE A 244 -8.83 11.71 13.59
CA ILE A 244 -10.16 11.56 14.20
C ILE A 244 -10.72 12.86 14.82
N LYS A 245 -10.01 13.96 14.66
CA LYS A 245 -10.44 15.26 15.18
C LYS A 245 -11.88 15.56 14.71
N ASP A 246 -12.73 15.94 15.66
CA ASP A 246 -14.15 16.27 15.43
C ASP A 246 -14.96 15.14 14.77
N LYS A 247 -14.51 13.88 14.88
CA LYS A 247 -15.19 12.71 14.32
C LYS A 247 -15.74 11.80 15.40
N ARG A 248 -16.89 11.22 15.10
CA ARG A 248 -17.56 10.19 15.89
C ARG A 248 -17.21 8.82 15.33
N VAL A 249 -16.49 8.03 16.11
CA VAL A 249 -16.02 6.70 15.72
C VAL A 249 -16.88 5.64 16.41
N MET A 250 -17.68 4.89 15.67
CA MET A 250 -18.44 3.75 16.21
C MET A 250 -17.61 2.48 16.10
N ILE A 251 -17.56 1.73 17.22
CA ILE A 251 -16.88 0.43 17.29
C ILE A 251 -17.86 -0.64 17.75
N THR A 252 -18.07 -1.67 16.94
CA THR A 252 -18.83 -2.85 17.32
C THR A 252 -17.92 -3.89 17.99
N GLY A 253 -18.46 -4.59 19.01
CA GLY A 253 -17.67 -5.51 19.84
C GLY A 253 -16.65 -4.80 20.70
N ALA A 254 -16.97 -3.60 21.19
CA ALA A 254 -16.07 -2.74 21.93
C ALA A 254 -15.76 -3.19 23.37
N SER A 255 -16.47 -4.17 23.90
CA SER A 255 -16.36 -4.59 25.30
C SER A 255 -15.14 -5.47 25.63
N SER A 256 -14.34 -5.87 24.65
CA SER A 256 -13.14 -6.71 24.88
C SER A 256 -12.23 -6.77 23.66
N GLY A 257 -10.99 -7.24 23.87
CA GLY A 257 -10.04 -7.56 22.81
C GLY A 257 -9.74 -6.37 21.89
N ILE A 258 -9.77 -6.58 20.57
CA ILE A 258 -9.39 -5.57 19.58
C ILE A 258 -10.24 -4.30 19.68
N GLY A 259 -11.56 -4.46 19.87
CA GLY A 259 -12.49 -3.32 19.97
C GLY A 259 -12.21 -2.46 21.21
N LEU A 260 -11.94 -3.09 22.34
CA LEU A 260 -11.54 -2.40 23.58
C LEU A 260 -10.23 -1.61 23.37
N GLU A 261 -9.18 -2.26 22.89
CA GLU A 261 -7.89 -1.60 22.68
C GLU A 261 -7.97 -0.43 21.69
N THR A 262 -8.77 -0.59 20.65
CA THR A 262 -9.02 0.50 19.69
C THR A 262 -9.75 1.67 20.35
N ALA A 263 -10.76 1.40 21.19
CA ALA A 263 -11.47 2.44 21.91
C ALA A 263 -10.57 3.23 22.87
N LEU A 264 -9.68 2.52 23.60
CA LEU A 264 -8.73 3.15 24.52
C LEU A 264 -7.73 4.05 23.80
N ARG A 265 -7.23 3.64 22.61
CA ARG A 265 -6.34 4.46 21.79
C ARG A 265 -7.03 5.71 21.22
N ILE A 266 -8.31 5.59 20.86
CA ILE A 266 -9.12 6.75 20.46
C ILE A 266 -9.25 7.72 21.65
N GLY A 267 -9.47 7.19 22.87
CA GLY A 267 -9.50 7.98 24.10
C GLY A 267 -8.19 8.71 24.34
N GLU A 268 -7.04 8.05 24.26
CA GLU A 268 -5.71 8.65 24.38
C GLU A 268 -5.45 9.76 23.35
N ALA A 269 -6.07 9.65 22.17
CA ALA A 269 -5.99 10.67 21.12
C ALA A 269 -7.03 11.80 21.30
N GLY A 270 -7.79 11.82 22.42
CA GLY A 270 -8.82 12.83 22.69
C GLY A 270 -10.06 12.72 21.79
N GLY A 271 -10.31 11.54 21.20
CA GLY A 271 -11.40 11.33 20.24
C GLY A 271 -12.75 10.99 20.90
N THR A 272 -13.80 11.02 20.08
CA THR A 272 -15.17 10.61 20.48
C THR A 272 -15.46 9.20 19.94
N VAL A 273 -15.81 8.26 20.84
CA VAL A 273 -16.12 6.88 20.48
C VAL A 273 -17.53 6.50 20.90
N ILE A 274 -18.24 5.82 19.98
CA ILE A 274 -19.56 5.19 20.23
C ILE A 274 -19.33 3.70 20.37
N LEU A 275 -19.54 3.20 21.59
CA LEU A 275 -19.26 1.84 22.01
C LEU A 275 -20.48 0.95 21.83
N VAL A 276 -20.38 -0.11 21.02
CA VAL A 276 -21.49 -1.02 20.76
C VAL A 276 -21.14 -2.47 21.11
N SER A 277 -21.86 -3.05 22.03
CA SER A 277 -21.91 -4.51 22.32
C SER A 277 -23.17 -4.86 23.11
N ARG A 278 -23.39 -6.16 23.42
CA ARG A 278 -24.62 -6.60 24.12
C ARG A 278 -24.68 -6.21 25.60
N THR A 279 -23.56 -6.17 26.27
CA THR A 279 -23.47 -6.05 27.73
C THR A 279 -23.19 -4.60 28.11
N LYS A 280 -24.25 -3.92 28.62
CA LYS A 280 -24.18 -2.48 28.97
C LYS A 280 -23.09 -2.20 30.01
N GLU A 281 -23.06 -2.99 31.09
CA GLU A 281 -22.12 -2.78 32.21
C GLU A 281 -20.65 -2.86 31.76
N LYS A 282 -20.34 -3.75 30.80
CA LYS A 282 -19.00 -3.81 30.23
C LYS A 282 -18.65 -2.61 29.35
N LEU A 283 -19.65 -2.07 28.64
CA LEU A 283 -19.47 -0.86 27.85
C LEU A 283 -19.27 0.38 28.73
N GLU A 284 -20.01 0.48 29.84
CA GLU A 284 -19.86 1.55 30.82
C GLU A 284 -18.46 1.54 31.47
N GLU A 285 -17.92 0.35 31.75
CA GLU A 285 -16.54 0.21 32.21
C GLU A 285 -15.51 0.67 31.15
N VAL A 286 -15.71 0.30 29.88
CA VAL A 286 -14.85 0.77 28.79
C VAL A 286 -14.98 2.28 28.59
N ALA A 287 -16.20 2.82 28.69
CA ALA A 287 -16.44 4.26 28.57
C ALA A 287 -15.65 5.04 29.62
N ARG A 288 -15.72 4.59 30.90
CA ARG A 288 -14.93 5.20 31.99
C ARG A 288 -13.42 5.17 31.69
N GLN A 289 -12.89 4.04 31.18
CA GLN A 289 -11.48 3.94 30.82
C GLN A 289 -11.09 4.88 29.66
N VAL A 290 -11.97 5.06 28.67
CA VAL A 290 -11.76 6.02 27.57
C VAL A 290 -11.74 7.46 28.08
N GLU A 291 -12.65 7.79 29.00
CA GLU A 291 -12.73 9.13 29.61
C GLU A 291 -11.54 9.43 30.51
N GLU A 292 -11.06 8.44 31.27
CA GLU A 292 -9.82 8.56 32.08
C GLU A 292 -8.59 8.87 31.21
N LYS A 293 -8.61 8.44 29.94
CA LYS A 293 -7.55 8.72 28.95
C LYS A 293 -7.74 10.06 28.20
N GLY A 294 -8.83 10.80 28.48
CA GLY A 294 -9.07 12.13 27.90
C GLY A 294 -9.98 12.15 26.68
N GLY A 295 -10.57 11.01 26.30
CA GLY A 295 -11.58 10.92 25.22
C GLY A 295 -13.00 11.16 25.70
N THR A 296 -13.95 11.03 24.78
CA THR A 296 -15.39 11.04 25.06
C THR A 296 -15.99 9.70 24.61
N ALA A 297 -16.80 9.07 25.44
CA ALA A 297 -17.41 7.79 25.13
C ALA A 297 -18.94 7.81 25.30
N HIS A 298 -19.64 7.22 24.32
CA HIS A 298 -21.10 7.03 24.37
C HIS A 298 -21.40 5.52 24.30
N VAL A 299 -22.34 5.06 25.13
CA VAL A 299 -22.66 3.64 25.29
C VAL A 299 -24.00 3.34 24.65
N HIS A 300 -23.99 2.48 23.61
CA HIS A 300 -25.18 2.03 22.91
C HIS A 300 -25.24 0.49 22.90
N PRO A 301 -25.88 -0.14 23.90
CA PRO A 301 -25.98 -1.60 23.95
C PRO A 301 -26.92 -2.12 22.87
N ALA A 302 -26.46 -3.14 22.12
CA ALA A 302 -27.25 -3.81 21.10
C ALA A 302 -26.75 -5.23 20.82
N ASP A 303 -27.70 -6.15 20.52
CA ASP A 303 -27.34 -7.46 19.97
C ASP A 303 -27.17 -7.37 18.47
N LEU A 304 -25.94 -7.49 18.04
CA LEU A 304 -25.56 -7.42 16.62
C LEU A 304 -26.10 -8.59 15.77
N SER A 305 -26.69 -9.59 16.40
CA SER A 305 -27.41 -10.69 15.73
C SER A 305 -28.88 -10.40 15.53
N ASP A 306 -29.44 -9.39 16.21
CA ASP A 306 -30.83 -8.94 16.09
C ASP A 306 -30.91 -7.68 15.22
N LEU A 307 -31.45 -7.82 14.00
CA LEU A 307 -31.53 -6.73 13.04
C LEU A 307 -32.51 -5.62 13.46
N GLN A 308 -33.53 -5.93 14.29
CA GLN A 308 -34.47 -4.93 14.81
C GLN A 308 -33.82 -4.12 15.93
N ASP A 309 -33.07 -4.78 16.81
CA ASP A 309 -32.30 -4.10 17.86
C ASP A 309 -31.23 -3.18 17.26
N LEU A 310 -30.56 -3.62 16.17
CA LEU A 310 -29.63 -2.76 15.42
C LEU A 310 -30.30 -1.55 14.78
N GLU A 311 -31.50 -1.71 14.25
CA GLU A 311 -32.27 -0.61 13.65
C GLU A 311 -32.64 0.43 14.69
N ARG A 312 -33.14 -0.01 15.86
CA ARG A 312 -33.40 0.86 17.02
C ARG A 312 -32.16 1.62 17.45
N MET A 313 -31.05 0.91 17.71
CA MET A 313 -29.81 1.51 18.17
C MET A 313 -29.24 2.49 17.13
N ALA A 314 -29.29 2.16 15.85
CA ALA A 314 -28.80 3.07 14.80
C ALA A 314 -29.65 4.36 14.72
N ALA A 315 -30.97 4.24 14.89
CA ALA A 315 -31.87 5.40 14.94
C ALA A 315 -31.57 6.30 16.15
N GLU A 316 -31.34 5.71 17.32
CA GLU A 316 -30.92 6.45 18.54
C GLU A 316 -29.62 7.20 18.31
N VAL A 317 -28.59 6.55 17.73
CA VAL A 317 -27.30 7.21 17.44
C VAL A 317 -27.45 8.34 16.42
N ILE A 318 -28.32 8.18 15.42
CA ILE A 318 -28.59 9.24 14.45
C ILE A 318 -29.29 10.44 15.11
N ASP A 319 -30.26 10.18 15.96
CA ASP A 319 -31.02 11.22 16.67
C ASP A 319 -30.14 11.99 17.67
N GLU A 320 -29.40 11.26 18.50
CA GLU A 320 -28.56 11.86 19.57
C GLU A 320 -27.30 12.54 19.05
N HIS A 321 -26.68 11.98 18.02
CA HIS A 321 -25.35 12.41 17.55
C HIS A 321 -25.33 12.95 16.11
N GLY A 322 -26.44 12.90 15.36
CA GLY A 322 -26.49 13.25 13.95
C GLY A 322 -25.75 12.25 13.04
N GLY A 323 -25.56 11.02 13.52
CA GLY A 323 -24.85 9.94 12.82
C GLY A 323 -23.38 9.80 13.22
N ILE A 324 -22.62 9.08 12.42
CA ILE A 324 -21.20 8.75 12.68
C ILE A 324 -20.31 9.10 11.47
N ASP A 325 -19.01 9.26 11.70
CA ASP A 325 -18.04 9.59 10.68
C ASP A 325 -17.15 8.39 10.33
N VAL A 326 -16.93 7.48 11.30
CA VAL A 326 -16.19 6.23 11.11
C VAL A 326 -17.00 5.09 11.71
N LEU A 327 -17.19 4.02 10.93
CA LEU A 327 -17.79 2.76 11.40
C LEU A 327 -16.73 1.65 11.39
N ILE A 328 -16.44 1.08 12.56
CA ILE A 328 -15.56 -0.09 12.71
C ILE A 328 -16.40 -1.32 12.99
N ASN A 329 -16.67 -2.14 11.98
CA ASN A 329 -17.30 -3.44 12.09
C ASN A 329 -16.28 -4.47 12.59
N ASN A 330 -16.04 -4.48 13.90
CA ASN A 330 -15.09 -5.37 14.54
C ASN A 330 -15.75 -6.60 15.16
N ALA A 331 -17.00 -6.49 15.62
CA ALA A 331 -17.71 -7.62 16.21
C ALA A 331 -17.73 -8.83 15.28
N GLY A 332 -17.55 -9.99 15.88
CA GLY A 332 -17.58 -11.23 15.12
C GLY A 332 -17.56 -12.48 16.01
N ARG A 333 -17.87 -13.59 15.39
CA ARG A 333 -17.79 -14.94 15.98
C ARG A 333 -17.01 -15.84 15.04
N SER A 334 -16.11 -16.63 15.59
CA SER A 334 -15.41 -17.68 14.86
C SER A 334 -15.89 -19.06 15.35
N ILE A 335 -16.13 -19.96 14.42
CA ILE A 335 -16.41 -21.36 14.69
C ILE A 335 -15.39 -22.20 13.94
N ARG A 336 -14.60 -22.97 14.69
CA ARG A 336 -13.63 -23.91 14.14
C ARG A 336 -14.22 -25.32 14.17
N ARG A 337 -14.67 -25.81 13.02
CA ARG A 337 -15.26 -27.14 12.84
C ARG A 337 -15.03 -27.62 11.41
N SER A 338 -14.66 -28.91 11.25
CA SER A 338 -14.57 -29.51 9.92
C SER A 338 -15.94 -29.68 9.29
N VAL A 339 -16.02 -29.65 7.96
CA VAL A 339 -17.26 -29.86 7.20
C VAL A 339 -17.87 -31.23 7.56
N ALA A 340 -17.03 -32.26 7.69
CA ALA A 340 -17.48 -33.61 8.10
C ALA A 340 -18.19 -33.67 9.46
N ARG A 341 -17.99 -32.65 10.33
CA ARG A 341 -18.67 -32.53 11.63
C ARG A 341 -19.76 -31.45 11.65
N SER A 342 -20.18 -31.00 10.49
CA SER A 342 -21.12 -29.88 10.34
C SER A 342 -22.41 -30.26 9.62
N TYR A 343 -22.59 -31.52 9.20
CA TYR A 343 -23.74 -31.96 8.41
C TYR A 343 -25.09 -31.76 9.12
N ASP A 344 -25.09 -31.90 10.42
CA ASP A 344 -26.26 -31.70 11.31
C ASP A 344 -26.27 -30.34 12.04
N ARG A 345 -25.36 -29.44 11.65
CA ARG A 345 -25.12 -28.19 12.38
C ARG A 345 -25.18 -26.94 11.48
N PHE A 346 -26.13 -26.94 10.57
CA PHE A 346 -26.33 -25.82 9.65
C PHE A 346 -26.54 -24.48 10.40
N HIS A 347 -27.12 -24.51 11.58
CA HIS A 347 -27.28 -23.35 12.45
C HIS A 347 -25.95 -22.66 12.84
N ASP A 348 -24.80 -23.33 12.74
CA ASP A 348 -23.49 -22.70 12.97
C ASP A 348 -23.14 -21.74 11.82
N TYR A 349 -23.53 -22.07 10.59
CA TYR A 349 -23.39 -21.18 9.42
C TYR A 349 -24.34 -19.99 9.52
N GLU A 350 -25.63 -20.24 9.86
CA GLU A 350 -26.63 -19.18 10.02
C GLU A 350 -26.22 -18.16 11.07
N ARG A 351 -25.85 -18.62 12.27
CA ARG A 351 -25.44 -17.73 13.38
C ARG A 351 -24.18 -16.93 13.06
N THR A 352 -23.26 -17.53 12.31
CA THR A 352 -22.02 -16.87 11.92
C THR A 352 -22.28 -15.81 10.84
N MET A 353 -23.12 -16.15 9.85
CA MET A 353 -23.56 -15.18 8.83
C MET A 353 -24.37 -14.05 9.44
N GLN A 354 -25.28 -14.35 10.38
CA GLN A 354 -26.14 -13.37 11.02
C GLN A 354 -25.33 -12.28 11.73
N LEU A 355 -24.32 -12.67 12.52
CA LEU A 355 -23.48 -11.72 13.26
C LEU A 355 -22.43 -11.04 12.37
N ASN A 356 -21.64 -11.83 11.61
CA ASN A 356 -20.44 -11.32 10.95
C ASN A 356 -20.77 -10.57 9.66
N TYR A 357 -21.88 -10.89 8.99
CA TYR A 357 -22.27 -10.30 7.72
C TYR A 357 -23.53 -9.44 7.85
N PHE A 358 -24.69 -10.04 8.19
CA PHE A 358 -25.96 -9.29 8.18
C PHE A 358 -25.98 -8.17 9.23
N GLY A 359 -25.42 -8.39 10.43
CA GLY A 359 -25.31 -7.34 11.45
C GLY A 359 -24.44 -6.19 10.98
N ALA A 360 -23.24 -6.47 10.44
CA ALA A 360 -22.38 -5.45 9.89
C ALA A 360 -23.02 -4.71 8.69
N LEU A 361 -23.66 -5.44 7.78
CA LEU A 361 -24.37 -4.89 6.63
C LEU A 361 -25.51 -3.96 7.06
N LYS A 362 -26.31 -4.35 8.06
CA LYS A 362 -27.40 -3.53 8.60
C LYS A 362 -26.91 -2.18 9.10
N LEU A 363 -25.79 -2.16 9.83
CA LEU A 363 -25.16 -0.92 10.30
C LEU A 363 -24.63 -0.07 9.14
N ILE A 364 -23.99 -0.69 8.17
CA ILE A 364 -23.54 0.03 6.96
C ILE A 364 -24.73 0.70 6.28
N MET A 365 -25.83 -0.03 6.07
CA MET A 365 -27.04 0.51 5.41
C MET A 365 -27.70 1.63 6.21
N ALA A 366 -27.63 1.59 7.55
CA ALA A 366 -28.18 2.63 8.41
C ALA A 366 -27.36 3.94 8.34
N PHE A 367 -26.04 3.88 8.34
CA PHE A 367 -25.18 5.06 8.43
C PHE A 367 -24.65 5.58 7.10
N LEU A 368 -24.58 4.73 6.06
CA LEU A 368 -24.07 5.10 4.74
C LEU A 368 -24.83 6.27 4.09
N PRO A 369 -26.17 6.37 4.15
CA PRO A 369 -26.90 7.51 3.57
C PRO A 369 -26.40 8.86 4.08
N GLY A 370 -26.30 9.02 5.41
CA GLY A 370 -25.78 10.25 6.02
C GLY A 370 -24.32 10.53 5.69
N MET A 371 -23.48 9.49 5.58
CA MET A 371 -22.08 9.66 5.12
C MET A 371 -22.01 10.14 3.68
N ARG A 372 -22.85 9.63 2.79
CA ARG A 372 -22.92 10.03 1.38
C ARG A 372 -23.40 11.47 1.23
N GLU A 373 -24.44 11.86 1.99
CA GLU A 373 -24.98 13.21 1.99
C GLU A 373 -23.91 14.24 2.41
N ARG A 374 -23.18 13.96 3.49
CA ARG A 374 -22.07 14.81 3.97
C ARG A 374 -20.80 14.71 3.12
N LYS A 375 -20.77 13.82 2.11
CA LYS A 375 -19.59 13.51 1.28
C LYS A 375 -18.34 13.20 2.12
N SER A 376 -18.53 12.52 3.23
CA SER A 376 -17.48 12.17 4.18
C SER A 376 -17.89 10.97 5.00
N GLY A 377 -17.06 9.92 5.00
CA GLY A 377 -17.29 8.73 5.80
C GLY A 377 -16.17 7.71 5.62
N HIS A 378 -15.99 6.86 6.64
CA HIS A 378 -15.04 5.77 6.57
C HIS A 378 -15.62 4.50 7.21
N ILE A 379 -15.74 3.43 6.44
CA ILE A 379 -16.20 2.13 6.89
C ILE A 379 -15.01 1.17 6.93
N ILE A 380 -14.71 0.66 8.12
CA ILE A 380 -13.61 -0.27 8.36
C ILE A 380 -14.20 -1.62 8.73
N ASN A 381 -14.03 -2.63 7.89
CA ASN A 381 -14.49 -3.97 8.12
C ASN A 381 -13.35 -4.87 8.56
N VAL A 382 -13.40 -5.35 9.81
CA VAL A 382 -12.43 -6.31 10.34
C VAL A 382 -12.76 -7.69 9.78
N SER A 383 -11.96 -8.09 8.80
CA SER A 383 -11.96 -9.40 8.17
C SER A 383 -10.92 -10.31 8.83
N SER A 384 -10.40 -11.28 8.13
CA SER A 384 -9.43 -12.25 8.65
C SER A 384 -8.45 -12.67 7.57
N ILE A 385 -7.21 -12.95 7.96
CA ILE A 385 -6.24 -13.64 7.11
C ILE A 385 -6.81 -14.96 6.56
N GLY A 386 -7.74 -15.61 7.27
CA GLY A 386 -8.41 -16.81 6.82
C GLY A 386 -9.16 -16.65 5.49
N VAL A 387 -9.62 -15.44 5.15
CA VAL A 387 -10.23 -15.14 3.83
C VAL A 387 -9.21 -15.21 2.70
N GLN A 388 -7.97 -14.82 2.98
CA GLN A 388 -6.89 -14.85 2.00
C GLN A 388 -6.26 -16.23 1.84
N THR A 389 -6.22 -17.01 2.95
CA THR A 389 -5.55 -18.32 2.99
C THR A 389 -6.51 -19.51 2.89
N ASN A 390 -7.83 -19.28 2.87
CA ASN A 390 -8.85 -20.34 2.77
C ASN A 390 -8.69 -21.45 3.83
N THR A 391 -8.42 -21.07 5.08
CA THR A 391 -8.01 -21.97 6.16
C THR A 391 -9.06 -23.08 6.42
N PRO A 392 -8.70 -24.37 6.36
CA PRO A 392 -9.61 -25.48 6.65
C PRO A 392 -10.20 -25.41 8.06
N ARG A 393 -11.38 -26.00 8.26
CA ARG A 393 -12.20 -26.00 9.50
C ARG A 393 -12.84 -24.68 9.87
N PHE A 394 -12.70 -23.65 9.04
CA PHE A 394 -13.28 -22.33 9.28
C PHE A 394 -14.33 -21.96 8.21
N SER A 395 -14.91 -22.94 7.51
CA SER A 395 -15.79 -22.69 6.36
C SER A 395 -16.95 -21.71 6.69
N ALA A 396 -17.65 -21.85 7.83
CA ALA A 396 -18.71 -20.92 8.23
C ALA A 396 -18.16 -19.50 8.49
N TYR A 397 -17.03 -19.41 9.20
CA TYR A 397 -16.40 -18.15 9.54
C TYR A 397 -15.83 -17.44 8.30
N VAL A 398 -15.02 -18.14 7.50
CA VAL A 398 -14.41 -17.59 6.30
C VAL A 398 -15.47 -17.16 5.30
N ALA A 399 -16.53 -17.97 5.08
CA ALA A 399 -17.64 -17.59 4.21
C ALA A 399 -18.31 -16.28 4.66
N SER A 400 -18.55 -16.09 5.96
CA SER A 400 -19.18 -14.87 6.48
C SER A 400 -18.30 -13.63 6.31
N LYS A 401 -17.00 -13.74 6.55
CA LYS A 401 -16.05 -12.63 6.36
C LYS A 401 -15.79 -12.35 4.88
N SER A 402 -15.76 -13.37 4.02
CA SER A 402 -15.69 -13.22 2.57
C SER A 402 -16.91 -12.52 1.98
N ALA A 403 -18.10 -12.78 2.51
CA ALA A 403 -19.32 -12.08 2.10
C ALA A 403 -19.23 -10.57 2.38
N LEU A 404 -18.75 -10.17 3.57
CA LEU A 404 -18.56 -8.77 3.92
C LEU A 404 -17.46 -8.10 3.09
N ASP A 405 -16.38 -8.82 2.79
CA ASP A 405 -15.31 -8.33 1.91
C ASP A 405 -15.82 -8.14 0.47
N ALA A 406 -16.55 -9.11 -0.07
CA ALA A 406 -17.16 -9.00 -1.40
C ALA A 406 -18.13 -7.81 -1.49
N PHE A 407 -18.99 -7.62 -0.48
CA PHE A 407 -19.86 -6.45 -0.38
C PHE A 407 -19.05 -5.15 -0.40
N SER A 408 -18.00 -5.05 0.40
CA SER A 408 -17.14 -3.86 0.47
C SER A 408 -16.48 -3.52 -0.86
N ARG A 409 -16.05 -4.56 -1.61
CA ARG A 409 -15.47 -4.39 -2.94
C ARG A 409 -16.47 -3.88 -3.98
N CYS A 410 -17.75 -4.28 -3.87
CA CYS A 410 -18.81 -3.80 -4.72
C CYS A 410 -19.29 -2.39 -4.34
N ALA A 411 -19.52 -2.14 -3.04
CA ALA A 411 -20.06 -0.87 -2.56
C ALA A 411 -19.08 0.32 -2.66
N ALA A 412 -17.78 0.06 -2.45
CA ALA A 412 -16.80 1.14 -2.44
C ALA A 412 -16.73 1.94 -3.77
N PRO A 413 -16.73 1.32 -4.97
CA PRO A 413 -16.78 2.06 -6.24
C PRO A 413 -18.03 2.95 -6.36
N GLU A 414 -19.17 2.52 -5.84
CA GLU A 414 -20.42 3.27 -5.86
C GLU A 414 -20.38 4.54 -4.99
N CYS A 415 -19.46 4.59 -4.02
CA CYS A 415 -19.33 5.67 -3.05
C CYS A 415 -18.13 6.61 -3.31
N VAL A 416 -17.38 6.40 -4.40
CA VAL A 416 -16.19 7.23 -4.72
C VAL A 416 -16.56 8.70 -4.89
N ALA A 417 -17.66 9.00 -5.59
CA ALA A 417 -18.12 10.37 -5.81
C ALA A 417 -18.59 11.07 -4.53
N ASP A 418 -18.99 10.29 -3.52
CA ASP A 418 -19.45 10.78 -2.22
C ASP A 418 -18.31 10.83 -1.19
N ASN A 419 -17.07 10.53 -1.61
CA ASN A 419 -15.89 10.52 -0.75
C ASN A 419 -16.04 9.62 0.51
N VAL A 420 -16.85 8.56 0.45
CA VAL A 420 -16.94 7.54 1.50
C VAL A 420 -15.93 6.44 1.21
N LYS A 421 -15.06 6.16 2.18
CA LYS A 421 -13.98 5.16 2.06
C LYS A 421 -14.39 3.84 2.70
N PHE A 422 -13.94 2.76 2.10
CA PHE A 422 -14.06 1.40 2.65
C PHE A 422 -12.67 0.80 2.81
N THR A 423 -12.36 0.33 4.00
CA THR A 423 -11.13 -0.40 4.33
C THR A 423 -11.48 -1.80 4.81
N THR A 424 -10.91 -2.83 4.19
CA THR A 424 -10.94 -4.20 4.72
C THR A 424 -9.63 -4.50 5.42
N VAL A 425 -9.69 -4.87 6.71
CA VAL A 425 -8.52 -5.25 7.51
C VAL A 425 -8.52 -6.77 7.67
N TYR A 426 -7.60 -7.46 6.98
CA TYR A 426 -7.41 -8.91 7.10
C TYR A 426 -6.58 -9.22 8.36
N MET A 427 -7.29 -9.24 9.50
CA MET A 427 -6.68 -9.41 10.80
C MET A 427 -5.97 -10.76 10.91
N PRO A 428 -4.70 -10.79 11.35
CA PRO A 428 -4.01 -12.03 11.72
C PRO A 428 -4.67 -12.71 12.93
N LEU A 429 -4.07 -13.80 13.41
CA LEU A 429 -4.51 -14.46 14.64
C LEU A 429 -4.16 -13.60 15.86
N VAL A 430 -5.16 -13.09 16.58
CA VAL A 430 -4.99 -12.17 17.72
C VAL A 430 -5.35 -12.88 19.02
N ARG A 431 -4.53 -12.71 20.06
CA ARG A 431 -4.75 -13.26 21.42
C ARG A 431 -5.94 -12.57 22.10
N THR A 432 -7.13 -13.04 21.82
CA THR A 432 -8.39 -12.51 22.36
C THR A 432 -9.20 -13.62 23.03
N PRO A 433 -10.22 -13.30 23.83
CA PRO A 433 -11.13 -14.30 24.38
C PRO A 433 -11.78 -15.22 23.32
N MET A 434 -11.87 -14.78 22.07
CA MET A 434 -12.42 -15.56 20.96
C MET A 434 -11.57 -16.83 20.66
N ILE A 435 -10.25 -16.76 20.79
CA ILE A 435 -9.36 -17.90 20.49
C ILE A 435 -8.94 -18.68 21.74
N ALA A 436 -9.16 -18.13 22.93
CA ALA A 436 -8.77 -18.73 24.21
C ALA A 436 -9.23 -20.19 24.43
N PRO A 437 -10.41 -20.63 23.91
CA PRO A 437 -10.85 -22.02 24.07
C PRO A 437 -10.02 -23.05 23.29
N THR A 438 -9.08 -22.62 22.43
CA THR A 438 -8.33 -23.51 21.54
C THR A 438 -6.84 -23.47 21.89
N ASP A 439 -6.37 -24.40 22.72
CA ASP A 439 -4.98 -24.44 23.23
C ASP A 439 -3.92 -24.51 22.12
N MET A 440 -4.24 -25.11 20.99
CA MET A 440 -3.37 -25.21 19.82
C MET A 440 -2.83 -23.84 19.37
N TYR A 441 -3.61 -22.76 19.53
CA TYR A 441 -3.17 -21.43 19.09
C TYR A 441 -2.01 -20.85 19.92
N LYS A 442 -1.70 -21.44 21.07
CA LYS A 442 -0.54 -21.05 21.87
C LYS A 442 0.81 -21.33 21.16
N ALA A 443 0.81 -22.28 20.22
CA ALA A 443 2.00 -22.64 19.45
C ALA A 443 2.20 -21.79 18.18
N PHE A 444 1.18 -21.04 17.74
CA PHE A 444 1.26 -20.20 16.56
C PHE A 444 1.70 -18.78 16.89
N PRO A 445 2.37 -18.09 15.96
CA PRO A 445 2.58 -16.66 16.10
C PRO A 445 1.21 -15.94 16.15
N THR A 446 1.04 -15.14 17.18
CA THR A 446 -0.20 -14.41 17.43
C THR A 446 0.12 -12.96 17.71
N MET A 447 -0.67 -12.07 17.13
CA MET A 447 -0.64 -10.64 17.42
C MET A 447 -1.27 -10.36 18.79
N SER A 448 -0.81 -9.35 19.48
CA SER A 448 -1.47 -8.88 20.70
C SER A 448 -2.72 -8.03 20.37
N PRO A 449 -3.69 -7.88 21.29
CA PRO A 449 -4.81 -6.98 21.11
C PRO A 449 -4.38 -5.53 20.88
N GLU A 450 -3.31 -5.10 21.55
CA GLU A 450 -2.71 -3.76 21.45
C GLU A 450 -2.16 -3.49 20.04
N GLU A 451 -1.44 -4.47 19.46
CA GLU A 451 -0.94 -4.40 18.08
C GLU A 451 -2.10 -4.38 17.07
N ALA A 452 -3.13 -5.19 17.29
CA ALA A 452 -4.32 -5.22 16.46
C ALA A 452 -5.13 -3.91 16.55
N GLY A 453 -5.22 -3.32 17.73
CA GLY A 453 -5.80 -1.98 17.94
C GLY A 453 -5.03 -0.91 17.18
N GLN A 454 -3.69 -0.96 17.21
CA GLN A 454 -2.85 -0.06 16.43
C GLN A 454 -3.10 -0.21 14.92
N MET A 455 -3.25 -1.42 14.42
CA MET A 455 -3.57 -1.68 13.02
C MET A 455 -4.89 -1.04 12.57
N LEU A 456 -5.90 -0.98 13.45
CA LEU A 456 -7.15 -0.26 13.18
C LEU A 456 -6.96 1.27 13.25
N CYS A 457 -6.13 1.77 14.17
CA CYS A 457 -5.76 3.19 14.21
C CYS A 457 -5.04 3.62 12.94
N ASP A 458 -4.06 2.83 12.47
CA ASP A 458 -3.37 3.07 11.20
C ASP A 458 -4.34 3.05 10.01
N ALA A 459 -5.33 2.15 10.03
CA ALA A 459 -6.38 2.13 9.02
C ALA A 459 -7.25 3.40 9.02
N MET A 460 -7.52 4.00 10.18
CA MET A 460 -8.22 5.30 10.28
C MET A 460 -7.38 6.45 9.75
N ILE A 461 -6.06 6.42 9.98
CA ILE A 461 -5.11 7.45 9.54
C ILE A 461 -4.91 7.39 8.02
N ASP A 462 -4.50 6.24 7.51
CA ASP A 462 -4.06 6.06 6.12
C ASP A 462 -5.20 5.77 5.15
N LYS A 463 -6.34 5.31 5.63
CA LYS A 463 -7.56 4.93 4.87
C LYS A 463 -7.25 4.05 3.65
N PRO A 464 -6.43 2.99 3.81
CA PRO A 464 -6.09 2.10 2.71
C PRO A 464 -7.34 1.35 2.23
N LYS A 465 -7.37 0.93 0.97
CA LYS A 465 -8.43 0.04 0.48
C LYS A 465 -8.44 -1.29 1.23
N ARG A 466 -7.26 -1.80 1.57
CA ARG A 466 -7.06 -3.04 2.32
C ARG A 466 -5.79 -2.98 3.17
N THR A 467 -5.81 -3.65 4.30
CA THR A 467 -4.64 -3.92 5.13
C THR A 467 -4.51 -5.44 5.30
N ALA A 468 -3.35 -5.99 4.94
CA ALA A 468 -3.10 -7.42 4.96
C ALA A 468 -1.65 -7.71 5.34
N SER A 469 -1.40 -8.85 5.97
CA SER A 469 -0.05 -9.33 6.19
C SER A 469 0.60 -9.84 4.89
N ARG A 470 1.93 -9.91 4.86
CA ARG A 470 2.68 -10.49 3.73
C ARG A 470 2.29 -11.96 3.50
N LEU A 471 2.10 -12.71 4.58
CA LEU A 471 1.67 -14.11 4.51
C LEU A 471 0.28 -14.25 3.88
N GLY A 472 -0.68 -13.40 4.27
CA GLY A 472 -2.02 -13.41 3.69
C GLY A 472 -2.01 -13.09 2.20
N THR A 473 -1.27 -12.03 1.82
CA THR A 473 -1.11 -11.65 0.41
C THR A 473 -0.43 -12.74 -0.41
N PHE A 474 0.60 -13.40 0.14
CA PHE A 474 1.25 -14.53 -0.52
C PHE A 474 0.28 -15.71 -0.74
N GLY A 475 -0.50 -16.08 0.28
CA GLY A 475 -1.51 -17.14 0.17
C GLY A 475 -2.56 -16.84 -0.90
N GLU A 476 -3.04 -15.60 -0.98
CA GLU A 476 -3.99 -15.15 -2.00
C GLU A 476 -3.41 -15.23 -3.43
N VAL A 477 -2.17 -14.77 -3.62
CA VAL A 477 -1.46 -14.86 -4.91
C VAL A 477 -1.22 -16.31 -5.30
N LEU A 478 -0.77 -17.15 -4.37
CA LEU A 478 -0.52 -18.57 -4.63
C LEU A 478 -1.82 -19.29 -5.02
N TYR A 479 -2.93 -19.01 -4.33
CA TYR A 479 -4.24 -19.57 -4.67
C TYR A 479 -4.70 -19.11 -6.07
N ALA A 480 -4.49 -17.84 -6.42
CA ALA A 480 -4.85 -17.34 -7.75
C ALA A 480 -4.03 -17.96 -8.88
N LEU A 481 -2.74 -18.26 -8.64
CA LEU A 481 -1.85 -18.84 -9.64
C LEU A 481 -1.98 -20.37 -9.76
N SER A 482 -2.20 -21.07 -8.64
CA SER A 482 -2.26 -22.54 -8.60
C SER A 482 -3.18 -23.03 -7.49
N PRO A 483 -4.51 -22.95 -7.67
CA PRO A 483 -5.50 -23.34 -6.65
C PRO A 483 -5.36 -24.82 -6.24
N GLN A 484 -5.08 -25.72 -7.19
CA GLN A 484 -4.89 -27.15 -6.90
C GLN A 484 -3.68 -27.42 -5.98
N THR A 485 -2.56 -26.73 -6.21
CA THR A 485 -1.38 -26.83 -5.33
C THR A 485 -1.73 -26.33 -3.92
N MET A 486 -2.49 -25.24 -3.85
CA MET A 486 -2.93 -24.70 -2.56
C MET A 486 -3.85 -25.67 -1.81
N ASP A 487 -4.75 -26.37 -2.52
CA ASP A 487 -5.60 -27.41 -1.92
C ASP A 487 -4.77 -28.56 -1.31
N ILE A 488 -3.68 -28.98 -1.96
CA ILE A 488 -2.77 -30.00 -1.43
C ILE A 488 -2.08 -29.51 -0.15
N VAL A 489 -1.57 -28.28 -0.15
CA VAL A 489 -0.93 -27.66 1.02
C VAL A 489 -1.92 -27.53 2.20
N LEU A 490 -3.13 -27.06 1.90
CA LEU A 490 -4.18 -26.92 2.91
C LEU A 490 -4.69 -28.26 3.42
N ASN A 491 -4.72 -29.31 2.57
CA ASN A 491 -5.05 -30.66 3.00
C ASN A 491 -3.97 -31.23 3.94
N ALA A 492 -2.68 -30.99 3.67
CA ALA A 492 -1.62 -31.38 4.60
C ALA A 492 -1.82 -30.67 5.96
N ALA A 493 -2.08 -29.37 5.97
CA ALA A 493 -2.39 -28.62 7.19
C ALA A 493 -3.66 -29.14 7.88
N TYR A 494 -4.70 -29.51 7.13
CA TYR A 494 -5.90 -30.14 7.67
C TYR A 494 -5.59 -31.45 8.42
N ASN A 495 -4.70 -32.29 7.90
CA ASN A 495 -4.33 -33.54 8.54
C ASN A 495 -3.45 -33.34 9.77
N LEU A 496 -2.54 -32.38 9.75
CA LEU A 496 -1.64 -32.06 10.85
C LEU A 496 -2.35 -31.45 12.09
N PHE A 497 -3.45 -30.70 11.89
CA PHE A 497 -4.12 -29.97 12.96
C PHE A 497 -5.54 -30.50 13.21
N PRO A 498 -5.74 -31.44 14.14
CA PRO A 498 -7.03 -32.09 14.39
C PRO A 498 -8.13 -31.14 14.89
N ASP A 499 -9.38 -31.60 14.90
CA ASP A 499 -10.52 -30.88 15.48
C ASP A 499 -10.34 -30.68 17.00
N SER A 500 -10.76 -29.52 17.52
CA SER A 500 -10.72 -29.22 18.96
C SER A 500 -11.67 -30.14 19.74
N SER A 501 -11.41 -30.32 21.05
CA SER A 501 -12.29 -31.08 21.96
C SER A 501 -13.73 -30.55 21.95
N ALA A 502 -13.92 -29.23 21.89
CA ALA A 502 -15.24 -28.61 21.75
C ALA A 502 -15.94 -28.98 20.41
N ALA A 503 -15.20 -29.11 19.31
CA ALA A 503 -15.73 -29.57 18.03
C ALA A 503 -16.09 -31.06 18.04
N LYS A 504 -15.42 -31.84 18.89
CA LYS A 504 -15.70 -33.28 19.11
C LYS A 504 -16.88 -33.53 20.06
N GLY A 505 -17.50 -32.47 20.63
CA GLY A 505 -18.66 -32.58 21.53
C GLY A 505 -18.32 -32.96 22.99
N LYS A 506 -17.02 -33.04 23.34
CA LYS A 506 -16.61 -33.24 24.75
C LYS A 506 -16.69 -31.89 25.47
N LYS A 507 -17.61 -31.76 26.45
CA LYS A 507 -17.57 -30.65 27.42
C LYS A 507 -16.28 -30.78 28.22
N LYS A 508 -15.57 -29.67 28.47
CA LYS A 508 -14.59 -29.63 29.55
C LYS A 508 -15.38 -29.86 30.85
N GLU A 509 -15.26 -31.02 31.44
CA GLU A 509 -15.60 -31.21 32.86
C GLU A 509 -14.58 -30.38 33.62
N VAL A 510 -15.09 -29.45 34.42
CA VAL A 510 -14.30 -28.76 35.44
C VAL A 510 -14.15 -29.79 36.57
N GLU A 511 -13.15 -30.65 36.44
CA GLU A 511 -12.75 -31.50 37.53
C GLU A 511 -11.90 -30.71 38.54
N SER A 512 -12.50 -30.58 39.71
CA SER A 512 -11.78 -30.39 40.96
C SER A 512 -10.96 -31.66 41.23
N GLY A 513 -9.62 -31.51 41.17
CA GLY A 513 -8.65 -32.41 41.82
C GLY A 513 -8.67 -33.89 41.44
N GLU A 514 -7.72 -34.30 40.63
CA GLU A 514 -6.76 -35.38 40.88
C GLU A 514 -6.08 -35.82 39.58
N SER A 515 -4.83 -36.19 39.72
CA SER A 515 -3.88 -36.59 38.70
C SER A 515 -4.29 -37.81 37.88
N GLY A 516 -3.95 -37.77 36.58
CA GLY A 516 -3.73 -39.01 35.83
C GLY A 516 -4.52 -39.09 34.51
N GLY A 517 -3.86 -38.80 33.37
CA GLY A 517 -4.39 -39.09 32.05
C GLY A 517 -3.72 -38.28 30.97
N GLU A 518 -2.50 -38.65 30.58
CA GLU A 518 -1.92 -38.32 29.28
C GLU A 518 -2.86 -38.82 28.19
N GLY A 519 -3.36 -37.93 27.37
CA GLY A 519 -4.16 -38.36 26.24
C GLY A 519 -4.79 -37.25 25.44
N ASP A 520 -4.42 -37.08 24.20
CA ASP A 520 -5.13 -36.52 23.07
C ASP A 520 -5.05 -35.00 22.75
N ASN A 521 -4.11 -34.25 23.28
CA ASN A 521 -3.89 -32.87 22.86
C ASN A 521 -2.43 -32.53 22.49
N GLU A 522 -1.54 -33.51 22.42
CA GLU A 522 -0.20 -33.24 21.91
C GLU A 522 -0.22 -33.05 20.41
N MET A 523 0.30 -31.90 19.98
CA MET A 523 0.57 -31.68 18.56
C MET A 523 1.65 -32.65 18.09
N SER A 524 1.50 -33.23 16.89
CA SER A 524 2.55 -34.06 16.32
C SER A 524 3.84 -33.25 16.17
N THR A 525 4.98 -33.95 16.18
CA THR A 525 6.31 -33.30 16.02
C THR A 525 6.37 -32.49 14.74
N GLU A 526 5.69 -32.95 13.66
CA GLU A 526 5.59 -32.23 12.40
C GLU A 526 4.74 -30.96 12.52
N ALA A 527 3.65 -30.99 13.30
CA ALA A 527 2.80 -29.81 13.55
C ALA A 527 3.56 -28.77 14.37
N VAL A 528 4.36 -29.18 15.35
CA VAL A 528 5.26 -28.31 16.13
C VAL A 528 6.34 -27.71 15.21
N ALA A 529 6.97 -28.51 14.36
CA ALA A 529 7.97 -28.04 13.41
C ALA A 529 7.37 -27.01 12.42
N MET A 530 6.17 -27.26 11.90
CA MET A 530 5.46 -26.33 11.01
C MET A 530 5.12 -25.01 11.74
N ALA A 531 4.63 -25.08 12.99
CA ALA A 531 4.38 -23.89 13.80
C ALA A 531 5.66 -23.09 14.08
N TYR A 532 6.79 -23.77 14.27
CA TYR A 532 8.11 -23.14 14.44
C TYR A 532 8.60 -22.46 13.15
N LEU A 533 8.42 -23.07 11.99
CA LEU A 533 8.75 -22.48 10.70
C LEU A 533 7.92 -21.21 10.44
N LEU A 534 6.67 -21.19 10.89
CA LEU A 534 5.80 -20.01 10.79
C LEU A 534 6.17 -18.89 11.77
N LYS A 535 6.88 -19.19 12.87
CA LYS A 535 7.38 -18.18 13.83
C LYS A 535 8.39 -17.19 13.23
N GLY A 536 9.06 -17.57 12.15
CA GLY A 536 9.98 -16.68 11.40
C GLY A 536 9.31 -15.78 10.38
N VAL A 537 8.01 -15.94 10.18
CA VAL A 537 7.24 -15.12 9.22
C VAL A 537 6.63 -13.95 10.01
N HIS A 538 7.27 -12.78 9.96
CA HIS A 538 6.72 -11.56 10.54
C HIS A 538 5.42 -11.17 9.84
N PHE A 539 4.37 -10.94 10.62
CA PHE A 539 3.08 -10.45 10.16
C PHE A 539 3.14 -8.98 9.74
#